data_24c7a67627869bf110386b394e53d2e4
#
_entry.id   24c7a67627869bf110386b394e53d2e4
#
_cell.length_a   1.000
_cell.length_b   1.000
_cell.length_c   1.000
_cell.angle_alpha   90.00
_cell.angle_beta   90.00
_cell.angle_gamma   90.00
#
_symmetry.space_group_name_H-M   'P 1'
#
loop_
_entity.id
_entity.type
_entity.pdbx_description
1 polymer ?
#
loop_
_entity_poly.entity_id
_entity_poly.type
_entity_poly.pdbx_seq_one_letter_code
_entity_poly.pdbx_strand_id
1 'polypeptide(L)'
;MTILEKTISKWLKEYAPDEVRRRIEEKRDTTISGDTLFQSQKKNFVTFLKHLHLIDSEGNLTDSGFSLYHLGLVNGPTSQAFRDYVTKEILITGHHLDLILDLDAIKQTEDKGSDIWAIMQQQYEDRGLLKKNPGRIAHEASNSPFLKDERILWNALGLVDNNLTIQWRKITEICSLPDLQ
;
A
#
# COMPACT_ATOMS: atom_id res chain seq x y z
N MET A 1 1.67 -15.82 -1.46
CA MET A 1 1.58 -14.66 -2.38
C MET A 1 0.43 -13.78 -1.91
N THR A 2 0.73 -12.56 -1.48
CA THR A 2 -0.25 -11.61 -0.97
C THR A 2 -1.14 -11.05 -2.10
N ILE A 3 -2.26 -10.41 -1.76
CA ILE A 3 -3.13 -9.74 -2.74
C ILE A 3 -2.32 -8.70 -3.53
N LEU A 4 -1.45 -7.94 -2.85
CA LEU A 4 -0.56 -6.96 -3.46
C LEU A 4 0.41 -7.61 -4.47
N GLU A 5 1.09 -8.69 -4.09
CA GLU A 5 2.01 -9.41 -5.00
C GLU A 5 1.28 -9.96 -6.22
N LYS A 6 0.09 -10.54 -6.03
CA LYS A 6 -0.74 -11.02 -7.14
C LYS A 6 -1.14 -9.88 -8.07
N THR A 7 -1.52 -8.75 -7.50
CA THR A 7 -2.01 -7.59 -8.24
C THR A 7 -0.89 -6.95 -9.06
N ILE A 8 0.27 -6.71 -8.46
CA ILE A 8 1.43 -6.14 -9.15
C ILE A 8 2.01 -7.13 -10.17
N SER A 9 2.11 -8.41 -9.80
CA SER A 9 2.55 -9.47 -10.72
C SER A 9 1.62 -9.60 -11.93
N LYS A 10 0.31 -9.49 -11.72
CA LYS A 10 -0.67 -9.49 -12.79
C LYS A 10 -0.51 -8.28 -13.71
N TRP A 11 -0.34 -7.09 -13.12
CA TRP A 11 -0.12 -5.85 -13.85
C TRP A 11 1.13 -5.93 -14.74
N LEU A 12 2.26 -6.39 -14.20
CA LEU A 12 3.50 -6.53 -14.97
C LEU A 12 3.44 -7.60 -16.06
N LYS A 13 2.68 -8.67 -15.86
CA LYS A 13 2.54 -9.72 -16.87
C LYS A 13 1.56 -9.38 -18.00
N GLU A 14 0.54 -8.61 -17.68
CA GLU A 14 -0.59 -8.40 -18.60
C GLU A 14 -0.53 -7.05 -19.32
N TYR A 15 0.31 -6.08 -18.85
CA TYR A 15 0.21 -4.71 -19.34
C TYR A 15 1.57 -4.12 -19.74
N ALA A 16 1.79 -4.06 -21.05
CA ALA A 16 2.60 -3.01 -21.64
C ALA A 16 1.92 -1.64 -21.41
N PRO A 17 2.65 -0.52 -21.45
CA PRO A 17 2.09 0.82 -21.20
C PRO A 17 0.82 1.12 -22.00
N ASP A 18 0.79 0.79 -23.28
CA ASP A 18 -0.38 0.99 -24.16
C ASP A 18 -1.57 0.14 -23.76
N GLU A 19 -1.33 -1.04 -23.24
CA GLU A 19 -2.39 -1.94 -22.78
C GLU A 19 -3.02 -1.46 -21.48
N VAL A 20 -2.23 -0.86 -20.58
CA VAL A 20 -2.75 -0.22 -19.37
C VAL A 20 -3.69 0.92 -19.74
N ARG A 21 -3.28 1.78 -20.68
CA ARG A 21 -4.08 2.89 -21.19
C ARG A 21 -5.37 2.39 -21.83
N ARG A 22 -5.29 1.47 -22.78
CA ARG A 22 -6.43 0.88 -23.47
C ARG A 22 -7.46 0.31 -22.48
N ARG A 23 -7.00 -0.40 -21.46
CA ARG A 23 -7.89 -1.00 -20.46
C ARG A 23 -8.49 -0.02 -19.48
N ILE A 24 -7.85 1.12 -19.24
CA ILE A 24 -8.45 2.21 -18.46
C ILE A 24 -9.54 2.90 -19.30
N GLU A 25 -9.32 3.08 -20.59
CA GLU A 25 -10.30 3.66 -21.52
C GLU A 25 -11.51 2.75 -21.71
N GLU A 26 -11.31 1.46 -21.95
CA GLU A 26 -12.40 0.47 -22.07
C GLU A 26 -13.31 0.41 -20.86
N LYS A 27 -12.80 0.79 -19.67
CA LYS A 27 -13.61 0.81 -18.45
C LYS A 27 -14.51 2.00 -18.31
N ARG A 28 -14.21 3.11 -18.95
CA ARG A 28 -15.11 4.27 -18.98
C ARG A 28 -16.43 3.94 -19.68
N ASP A 29 -16.39 2.96 -20.60
CA ASP A 29 -17.51 2.62 -21.47
C ASP A 29 -18.34 1.40 -21.03
N THR A 30 -17.85 0.58 -20.09
CA THR A 30 -18.58 -0.62 -19.65
C THR A 30 -19.35 -0.39 -18.37
N THR A 31 -20.56 0.08 -18.49
CA THR A 31 -21.67 -0.12 -17.56
C THR A 31 -22.17 -1.57 -17.72
N ILE A 32 -21.45 -2.56 -17.22
CA ILE A 32 -21.93 -3.95 -17.24
C ILE A 32 -22.25 -4.40 -15.83
N SER A 33 -23.54 -4.64 -15.64
CA SER A 33 -24.12 -5.39 -14.55
C SER A 33 -23.46 -6.77 -14.45
N GLY A 34 -22.91 -7.10 -13.31
CA GLY A 34 -22.52 -8.47 -12.97
C GLY A 34 -21.17 -8.66 -12.29
N ASP A 35 -20.25 -7.72 -12.36
CA ASP A 35 -18.94 -7.89 -11.77
C ASP A 35 -18.48 -6.68 -10.93
N THR A 36 -19.35 -6.27 -10.00
CA THR A 36 -19.09 -5.15 -9.10
C THR A 36 -17.84 -5.35 -8.22
N LEU A 37 -17.55 -6.60 -7.85
CA LEU A 37 -16.37 -6.94 -7.06
C LEU A 37 -15.08 -6.77 -7.87
N PHE A 38 -15.07 -7.25 -9.09
CA PHE A 38 -13.93 -7.11 -9.99
C PHE A 38 -13.67 -5.65 -10.37
N GLN A 39 -14.71 -4.88 -10.64
CA GLN A 39 -14.61 -3.44 -10.93
C GLN A 39 -14.11 -2.64 -9.72
N SER A 40 -14.56 -3.00 -8.51
CA SER A 40 -14.10 -2.37 -7.27
C SER A 40 -12.62 -2.65 -7.01
N GLN A 41 -12.18 -3.90 -7.12
CA GLN A 41 -10.77 -4.27 -6.97
C GLN A 41 -9.87 -3.58 -7.99
N LYS A 42 -10.32 -3.47 -9.22
CA LYS A 42 -9.62 -2.82 -10.30
C LYS A 42 -9.51 -1.30 -10.11
N LYS A 43 -10.60 -0.65 -9.61
CA LYS A 43 -10.60 0.76 -9.24
C LYS A 43 -9.60 1.03 -8.11
N ASN A 44 -9.61 0.20 -7.08
CA ASN A 44 -8.70 0.32 -5.95
C ASN A 44 -7.24 0.16 -6.39
N PHE A 45 -6.99 -0.75 -7.33
CA PHE A 45 -5.66 -0.95 -7.88
C PHE A 45 -5.15 0.26 -8.67
N VAL A 46 -5.96 0.83 -9.56
CA VAL A 46 -5.61 2.05 -10.29
C VAL A 46 -5.38 3.21 -9.32
N THR A 47 -6.20 3.34 -8.29
CA THR A 47 -6.04 4.34 -7.25
C THR A 47 -4.72 4.15 -6.49
N PHE A 48 -4.38 2.90 -6.16
CA PHE A 48 -3.11 2.57 -5.51
C PHE A 48 -1.90 2.94 -6.38
N LEU A 49 -1.91 2.59 -7.67
CA LEU A 49 -0.82 2.97 -8.59
C LEU A 49 -0.67 4.48 -8.73
N LYS A 50 -1.79 5.23 -8.75
CA LYS A 50 -1.77 6.70 -8.77
C LYS A 50 -1.22 7.27 -7.46
N HIS A 51 -1.60 6.68 -6.34
CA HIS A 51 -1.11 7.09 -5.02
C HIS A 51 0.41 6.89 -4.89
N LEU A 52 0.95 5.83 -5.47
CA LEU A 52 2.38 5.58 -5.56
C LEU A 52 3.07 6.34 -6.72
N HIS A 53 2.36 7.21 -7.43
CA HIS A 53 2.86 7.95 -8.57
C HIS A 53 3.48 7.08 -9.68
N LEU A 54 3.04 5.82 -9.78
CA LEU A 54 3.49 4.91 -10.83
C LEU A 54 2.74 5.09 -12.15
N ILE A 55 1.55 5.66 -12.07
CA ILE A 55 0.78 6.14 -13.23
C ILE A 55 0.26 7.56 -12.98
N ASP A 56 0.12 8.33 -14.06
CA ASP A 56 -0.43 9.68 -14.01
C ASP A 56 -1.98 9.70 -13.89
N SER A 57 -2.56 10.89 -13.94
CA SER A 57 -4.02 11.07 -13.90
C SER A 57 -4.74 10.45 -15.10
N GLU A 58 -4.07 10.32 -16.23
CA GLU A 58 -4.59 9.75 -17.47
C GLU A 58 -4.43 8.24 -17.54
N GLY A 59 -3.56 7.67 -16.68
CA GLY A 59 -3.26 6.24 -16.60
C GLY A 59 -2.03 5.80 -17.39
N ASN A 60 -1.22 6.76 -17.86
CA ASN A 60 0.08 6.46 -18.46
C ASN A 60 1.11 6.16 -17.37
N LEU A 61 2.12 5.34 -17.68
CA LEU A 61 3.25 5.14 -16.77
C LEU A 61 4.02 6.45 -16.60
N THR A 62 4.36 6.77 -15.35
CA THR A 62 5.37 7.77 -15.03
C THR A 62 6.77 7.19 -15.23
N ASP A 63 7.82 7.99 -15.11
CA ASP A 63 9.21 7.49 -15.18
C ASP A 63 9.46 6.42 -14.10
N SER A 64 9.01 6.63 -12.86
CA SER A 64 9.09 5.64 -11.79
C SER A 64 8.30 4.36 -12.11
N GLY A 65 7.10 4.52 -12.67
CA GLY A 65 6.27 3.39 -13.10
C GLY A 65 6.92 2.60 -14.22
N PHE A 66 7.54 3.27 -15.18
CA PHE A 66 8.25 2.64 -16.29
C PHE A 66 9.49 1.88 -15.79
N SER A 67 10.29 2.51 -14.93
CA SER A 67 11.48 1.91 -14.34
C SER A 67 11.15 0.67 -13.52
N LEU A 68 10.08 0.73 -12.71
CA LEU A 68 9.60 -0.42 -11.94
C LEU A 68 9.07 -1.54 -12.85
N TYR A 69 8.35 -1.19 -13.92
CA TYR A 69 7.88 -2.14 -14.92
C TYR A 69 9.07 -2.86 -15.58
N HIS A 70 10.08 -2.11 -15.99
CA HIS A 70 11.30 -2.67 -16.61
C HIS A 70 12.06 -3.58 -15.63
N LEU A 71 12.21 -3.17 -14.38
CA LEU A 71 12.80 -4.00 -13.34
C LEU A 71 12.07 -5.36 -13.19
N GLY A 72 10.74 -5.33 -13.23
CA GLY A 72 9.91 -6.52 -13.17
C GLY A 72 10.05 -7.44 -14.39
N LEU A 73 10.27 -6.86 -15.58
CA LEU A 73 10.54 -7.63 -16.79
C LEU A 73 11.91 -8.33 -16.74
N VAL A 74 12.94 -7.63 -16.26
CA VAL A 74 14.32 -8.15 -16.22
C VAL A 74 14.50 -9.18 -15.10
N ASN A 75 14.04 -8.88 -13.90
CA ASN A 75 14.30 -9.71 -12.72
C ASN A 75 13.13 -10.67 -12.39
N GLY A 76 12.00 -10.47 -13.00
CA GLY A 76 10.76 -11.16 -12.66
C GLY A 76 9.95 -10.43 -11.57
N PRO A 77 8.61 -10.44 -11.67
CA PRO A 77 7.72 -9.73 -10.76
C PRO A 77 7.63 -10.34 -9.35
N THR A 78 8.25 -11.49 -9.14
CA THR A 78 8.32 -12.17 -7.84
C THR A 78 9.73 -12.13 -7.24
N SER A 79 10.67 -11.46 -7.91
CA SER A 79 12.04 -11.32 -7.42
C SER A 79 12.11 -10.47 -6.16
N GLN A 80 13.14 -10.69 -5.35
CA GLN A 80 13.36 -9.88 -4.15
C GLN A 80 13.62 -8.41 -4.52
N ALA A 81 14.42 -8.17 -5.54
CA ALA A 81 14.72 -6.82 -6.03
C ALA A 81 13.43 -6.06 -6.39
N PHE A 82 12.52 -6.67 -7.15
CA PHE A 82 11.25 -6.06 -7.49
C PHE A 82 10.39 -5.76 -6.25
N ARG A 83 10.33 -6.71 -5.31
CA ARG A 83 9.58 -6.52 -4.05
C ARG A 83 10.13 -5.37 -3.22
N ASP A 84 11.46 -5.27 -3.12
CA ASP A 84 12.11 -4.24 -2.33
C ASP A 84 11.85 -2.85 -2.89
N TYR A 85 11.90 -2.69 -4.22
CA TYR A 85 11.55 -1.40 -4.86
C TYR A 85 10.08 -1.05 -4.72
N VAL A 86 9.16 -2.00 -4.88
CA VAL A 86 7.72 -1.76 -4.60
C VAL A 86 7.54 -1.36 -3.13
N THR A 87 8.24 -2.00 -2.22
CA THR A 87 8.18 -1.67 -0.79
C THR A 87 8.75 -0.28 -0.52
N LYS A 88 9.85 0.12 -1.19
CA LYS A 88 10.39 1.48 -1.12
C LYS A 88 9.34 2.52 -1.54
N GLU A 89 8.67 2.31 -2.68
CA GLU A 89 7.62 3.22 -3.14
C GLU A 89 6.45 3.31 -2.15
N ILE A 90 6.02 2.20 -1.58
CA ILE A 90 4.99 2.18 -0.55
C ILE A 90 5.43 2.99 0.68
N LEU A 91 6.65 2.78 1.16
CA LEU A 91 7.15 3.44 2.36
C LEU A 91 7.33 4.95 2.17
N ILE A 92 7.94 5.37 1.06
CA ILE A 92 8.35 6.75 0.83
C ILE A 92 7.26 7.51 0.09
N THR A 93 6.95 7.14 -1.14
CA THR A 93 5.98 7.84 -2.00
C THR A 93 4.56 7.67 -1.49
N GLY A 94 4.23 6.49 -0.97
CA GLY A 94 2.93 6.20 -0.35
C GLY A 94 2.77 6.69 1.08
N HIS A 95 3.82 7.27 1.69
CA HIS A 95 3.81 7.76 3.08
C HIS A 95 3.50 6.71 4.17
N HIS A 96 3.67 5.42 3.86
CA HIS A 96 3.42 4.37 4.86
C HIS A 96 4.53 4.31 5.93
N LEU A 97 5.71 4.89 5.67
CA LEU A 97 6.76 5.03 6.68
C LEU A 97 6.32 5.92 7.83
N ASP A 98 5.59 7.00 7.53
CA ASP A 98 5.09 7.94 8.55
C ASP A 98 4.16 7.23 9.55
N LEU A 99 3.33 6.30 9.05
CA LEU A 99 2.44 5.49 9.89
C LEU A 99 3.20 4.51 10.80
N ILE A 100 4.31 3.96 10.32
CA ILE A 100 5.18 3.07 11.10
C ILE A 100 5.93 3.88 12.18
N LEU A 101 6.34 5.11 11.88
CA LEU A 101 6.95 6.01 12.84
C LEU A 101 5.95 6.43 13.94
N ASP A 102 4.70 6.72 13.58
CA ASP A 102 3.63 6.98 14.54
C ASP A 102 3.39 5.75 15.44
N LEU A 103 3.36 4.55 14.89
CA LEU A 103 3.28 3.29 15.63
C LEU A 103 4.44 3.17 16.66
N ASP A 104 5.66 3.44 16.24
CA ASP A 104 6.84 3.35 17.08
C ASP A 104 6.78 4.38 18.23
N ALA A 105 6.41 5.62 17.93
CA ALA A 105 6.25 6.67 18.92
C ALA A 105 5.22 6.31 19.99
N ILE A 106 4.06 5.77 19.60
CA ILE A 106 3.02 5.31 20.52
C ILE A 106 3.56 4.18 21.41
N LYS A 107 4.26 3.19 20.84
CA LYS A 107 4.84 2.09 21.61
C LYS A 107 5.89 2.52 22.64
N GLN A 108 6.60 3.62 22.37
CA GLN A 108 7.59 4.15 23.30
C GLN A 108 6.98 4.93 24.46
N THR A 109 5.77 5.46 24.29
CA THR A 109 5.11 6.32 25.28
C THR A 109 4.06 5.59 26.11
N GLU A 110 3.54 4.46 25.62
CA GLU A 110 2.44 3.75 26.25
C GLU A 110 2.89 2.54 27.09
N ASP A 111 2.13 2.23 28.12
CA ASP A 111 2.40 1.12 29.01
C ASP A 111 2.23 -0.25 28.30
N LYS A 112 2.95 -1.25 28.82
CA LYS A 112 2.80 -2.62 28.33
C LYS A 112 1.36 -3.11 28.58
N GLY A 113 0.67 -3.45 27.50
CA GLY A 113 -0.70 -3.93 27.55
C GLY A 113 -1.72 -2.93 27.01
N SER A 114 -1.31 -1.69 26.69
CA SER A 114 -2.17 -0.73 26.00
C SER A 114 -2.57 -1.25 24.61
N ASP A 115 -3.80 -0.99 24.20
CA ASP A 115 -4.23 -1.25 22.83
C ASP A 115 -3.68 -0.15 21.89
N ILE A 116 -2.49 -0.40 21.35
CA ILE A 116 -1.78 0.51 20.48
C ILE A 116 -2.61 0.94 19.28
N TRP A 117 -3.42 0.00 18.73
CA TRP A 117 -4.29 0.31 17.59
C TRP A 117 -5.43 1.25 17.97
N ALA A 118 -5.99 1.09 19.17
CA ALA A 118 -7.01 1.99 19.70
C ALA A 118 -6.45 3.42 19.86
N ILE A 119 -5.25 3.52 20.40
CA ILE A 119 -4.57 4.80 20.62
C ILE A 119 -4.25 5.47 19.27
N MET A 120 -3.67 4.74 18.33
CA MET A 120 -3.35 5.23 17.00
C MET A 120 -4.60 5.72 16.26
N GLN A 121 -5.68 4.95 16.31
CA GLN A 121 -6.95 5.37 15.74
C GLN A 121 -7.49 6.65 16.38
N GLN A 122 -7.47 6.74 17.71
CA GLN A 122 -7.96 7.92 18.40
C GLN A 122 -7.15 9.16 18.00
N GLN A 123 -5.82 9.05 17.97
CA GLN A 123 -4.95 10.14 17.54
C GLN A 123 -5.26 10.59 16.11
N TYR A 124 -5.52 9.66 15.19
CA TYR A 124 -5.84 9.98 13.80
C TYR A 124 -7.22 10.63 13.66
N GLU A 125 -8.19 10.21 14.45
CA GLU A 125 -9.51 10.85 14.51
C GLU A 125 -9.41 12.28 15.09
N ASP A 126 -8.60 12.47 16.11
CA ASP A 126 -8.42 13.79 16.75
C ASP A 126 -7.66 14.75 15.83
N ARG A 127 -6.74 14.26 15.02
CA ARG A 127 -6.03 15.01 13.97
C ARG A 127 -6.88 15.23 12.72
N GLY A 128 -8.08 14.65 12.63
CA GLY A 128 -8.97 14.75 11.47
C GLY A 128 -8.54 13.90 10.25
N LEU A 129 -7.58 13.00 10.44
CA LEU A 129 -7.09 12.10 9.38
C LEU A 129 -8.06 10.92 9.14
N LEU A 130 -8.77 10.50 10.17
CA LEU A 130 -9.85 9.53 10.08
C LEU A 130 -11.18 10.16 10.51
N LYS A 131 -12.27 9.69 9.91
CA LYS A 131 -13.61 10.10 10.32
C LYS A 131 -13.94 9.50 11.68
N LYS A 132 -14.38 10.33 12.61
CA LYS A 132 -14.94 9.85 13.88
C LYS A 132 -16.18 9.00 13.61
N ASN A 133 -16.20 7.81 14.22
CA ASN A 133 -17.40 6.97 14.21
C ASN A 133 -18.14 7.15 15.55
N PRO A 134 -19.24 7.91 15.62
CA PRO A 134 -19.92 8.26 16.87
C PRO A 134 -20.54 7.05 17.59
N GLY A 135 -20.69 5.92 16.92
CA GLY A 135 -21.21 4.67 17.53
C GLY A 135 -20.14 3.72 18.04
N ARG A 136 -18.84 4.08 17.91
CA ARG A 136 -17.75 3.20 18.31
C ARG A 136 -17.44 3.36 19.81
N ILE A 137 -17.32 2.23 20.50
CA ILE A 137 -16.75 2.21 21.84
C ILE A 137 -15.24 2.40 21.72
N ALA A 138 -14.65 3.23 22.55
CA ALA A 138 -13.24 3.67 22.44
C ALA A 138 -12.18 2.54 22.44
N HIS A 139 -12.57 1.31 22.77
CA HIS A 139 -11.70 0.13 22.82
C HIS A 139 -11.81 -0.79 21.60
N GLU A 140 -12.62 -0.44 20.60
CA GLU A 140 -12.83 -1.26 19.39
C GLU A 140 -12.01 -0.79 18.17
N ALA A 141 -10.81 -0.30 18.39
CA ALA A 141 -9.94 0.20 17.32
C ALA A 141 -9.54 -0.87 16.30
N SER A 142 -9.56 -2.13 16.70
CA SER A 142 -9.33 -3.27 15.79
C SER A 142 -10.32 -3.32 14.62
N ASN A 143 -11.36 -2.51 14.64
CA ASN A 143 -12.43 -2.45 13.64
C ASN A 143 -12.25 -1.33 12.61
N SER A 144 -11.20 -0.49 12.68
CA SER A 144 -10.90 0.43 11.58
C SER A 144 -10.41 -0.34 10.36
N PRO A 145 -11.13 -0.30 9.22
CA PRO A 145 -10.68 -0.97 8.00
C PRO A 145 -9.28 -0.50 7.59
N PHE A 146 -9.01 0.80 7.73
CA PHE A 146 -7.73 1.40 7.37
C PHE A 146 -6.56 0.79 8.18
N LEU A 147 -6.61 0.84 9.51
CA LEU A 147 -5.53 0.29 10.35
C LEU A 147 -5.40 -1.23 10.24
N LYS A 148 -6.51 -1.92 9.99
CA LYS A 148 -6.49 -3.36 9.72
C LYS A 148 -5.75 -3.67 8.41
N ASP A 149 -6.02 -2.92 7.36
CA ASP A 149 -5.39 -3.11 6.06
C ASP A 149 -3.90 -2.75 6.12
N GLU A 150 -3.52 -1.68 6.84
CA GLU A 150 -2.13 -1.32 7.10
C GLU A 150 -1.37 -2.43 7.83
N ARG A 151 -1.95 -2.99 8.88
CA ARG A 151 -1.35 -4.11 9.62
C ARG A 151 -1.10 -5.32 8.72
N ILE A 152 -2.08 -5.65 7.86
CA ILE A 152 -1.95 -6.76 6.90
C ILE A 152 -0.82 -6.46 5.89
N LEU A 153 -0.76 -5.23 5.38
CA LEU A 153 0.27 -4.80 4.44
C LEU A 153 1.66 -4.87 5.06
N TRP A 154 1.86 -4.28 6.24
CA TRP A 154 3.17 -4.28 6.91
C TRP A 154 3.66 -5.68 7.25
N ASN A 155 2.76 -6.56 7.70
CA ASN A 155 3.09 -7.95 7.98
C ASN A 155 3.45 -8.70 6.68
N ALA A 156 2.68 -8.52 5.63
CA ALA A 156 2.94 -9.14 4.32
C ALA A 156 4.27 -8.70 3.72
N LEU A 157 4.68 -7.46 3.93
CA LEU A 157 5.97 -6.91 3.50
C LEU A 157 7.10 -7.26 4.48
N GLY A 158 6.79 -7.85 5.64
CA GLY A 158 7.74 -8.18 6.69
C GLY A 158 8.38 -6.94 7.30
N LEU A 159 7.64 -5.84 7.44
CA LEU A 159 8.08 -4.56 8.04
C LEU A 159 7.74 -4.48 9.52
N VAL A 160 6.58 -5.04 9.88
CA VAL A 160 6.10 -5.13 11.27
C VAL A 160 5.51 -6.51 11.47
N ASP A 161 5.91 -7.22 12.52
CA ASP A 161 5.39 -8.55 12.81
C ASP A 161 4.06 -8.52 13.59
N ASN A 162 3.51 -9.69 13.87
CA ASN A 162 2.23 -9.81 14.60
C ASN A 162 2.30 -9.31 16.04
N ASN A 163 3.49 -9.20 16.62
CA ASN A 163 3.75 -8.66 17.97
C ASN A 163 4.04 -7.15 17.91
N LEU A 164 3.83 -6.52 16.77
CA LEU A 164 4.15 -5.11 16.51
C LEU A 164 5.66 -4.79 16.64
N THR A 165 6.54 -5.78 16.41
CA THR A 165 7.97 -5.55 16.34
C THR A 165 8.33 -4.97 14.97
N ILE A 166 8.87 -3.76 14.96
CA ILE A 166 9.25 -3.06 13.74
C ILE A 166 10.62 -3.54 13.27
N GLN A 167 10.72 -3.89 12.01
CA GLN A 167 11.95 -4.42 11.39
C GLN A 167 12.80 -3.26 10.84
N TRP A 168 13.30 -2.39 11.72
CA TRP A 168 14.01 -1.15 11.36
C TRP A 168 15.20 -1.38 10.42
N ARG A 169 15.96 -2.47 10.63
CA ARG A 169 17.07 -2.81 9.75
C ARG A 169 16.60 -2.98 8.31
N LYS A 170 15.54 -3.75 8.10
CA LYS A 170 14.97 -4.00 6.79
C LYS A 170 14.41 -2.72 6.15
N ILE A 171 13.70 -1.91 6.94
CA ILE A 171 13.16 -0.63 6.49
C ILE A 171 14.29 0.28 6.02
N THR A 172 15.35 0.40 6.80
CA THR A 172 16.52 1.22 6.46
C THR A 172 17.21 0.72 5.19
N GLU A 173 17.42 -0.59 5.06
CA GLU A 173 18.01 -1.20 3.85
C GLU A 173 17.16 -0.88 2.60
N ILE A 174 15.85 -1.04 2.69
CA ILE A 174 14.92 -0.77 1.58
C ILE A 174 14.88 0.73 1.22
N CYS A 175 14.76 1.61 2.22
CA CYS A 175 14.72 3.06 1.98
C CYS A 175 16.04 3.61 1.43
N SER A 176 17.15 2.91 1.64
CA SER A 176 18.49 3.27 1.14
C SER A 176 18.76 2.76 -0.28
N LEU A 177 17.84 2.03 -0.91
CA LEU A 177 18.00 1.61 -2.29
C LEU A 177 18.14 2.84 -3.20
N PRO A 178 19.03 2.81 -4.22
CA PRO A 178 19.12 3.90 -5.17
C PRO A 178 17.80 4.07 -5.92
N ASP A 179 17.56 5.26 -6.47
CA ASP A 179 16.40 5.44 -7.34
C ASP A 179 16.60 4.66 -8.65
N LEU A 180 15.51 4.10 -9.14
CA LEU A 180 15.51 3.44 -10.44
C LEU A 180 15.70 4.51 -11.53
N GLN A 181 16.70 4.31 -12.36
CA GLN A 181 17.00 5.16 -13.53
C GLN A 181 16.31 4.62 -14.77
#